data_b450a4b9f5ed934a69a60cf9dfefa9d3
#
_entry.id   b450a4b9f5ed934a69a60cf9dfefa9d3
#
_cell.length_a   1.000
_cell.length_b   1.000
_cell.length_c   1.000
_cell.angle_alpha   90.00
_cell.angle_beta   90.00
_cell.angle_gamma   90.00
#
_symmetry.space_group_name_H-M   'P 1'
#
loop_
_entity.id
_entity.type
_entity.pdbx_description
1 polymer ?
#
loop_
_entity_poly.entity_id
_entity_poly.type
_entity_poly.pdbx_seq_one_letter_code
_entity_poly.pdbx_strand_id
1 'polypeptide(L)'
;GVVIVTSRFERRAAGLYHNTAVVMEKDGTIAGKYRKMHIPDDPAYYEKFYFTPGDLGFHPIDTSVGRLGVQVCWDQWYPEGARLMALQGAELLIYPTAIGYESSDLPEEQERQREAWTTVQRGHAVANGLPVIAVNRTGHEPDPSGQTNGIQFWGSTFVCGPQGEFLYRAPKDEEVVEVIDVDMQR
;
A
#
# COMPACT_ATOMS: atom_id res chain seq x y z
N GLY A 1 -13.42 19.92 2.16
CA GLY A 1 -12.61 19.11 1.26
C GLY A 1 -11.79 18.11 2.03
N VAL A 2 -11.33 17.07 1.35
CA VAL A 2 -10.50 15.99 1.92
C VAL A 2 -9.25 15.80 1.07
N VAL A 3 -8.16 15.37 1.68
CA VAL A 3 -6.97 14.88 0.95
C VAL A 3 -7.25 13.45 0.50
N ILE A 4 -6.95 13.13 -0.76
CA ILE A 4 -7.19 11.79 -1.34
C ILE A 4 -5.88 11.18 -1.77
N VAL A 5 -5.63 9.94 -1.34
CA VAL A 5 -4.53 9.10 -1.84
C VAL A 5 -5.14 8.03 -2.75
N THR A 6 -4.66 7.93 -3.98
CA THR A 6 -5.14 6.95 -4.97
C THR A 6 -3.99 6.41 -5.82
N SER A 7 -4.15 5.20 -6.36
CA SER A 7 -3.17 4.62 -7.30
C SER A 7 -3.62 4.78 -8.75
N ARG A 8 -2.66 4.89 -9.66
CA ARG A 8 -2.89 5.12 -11.09
C ARG A 8 -1.89 4.35 -11.96
N PHE A 9 -2.37 3.92 -13.13
CA PHE A 9 -1.51 3.52 -14.23
C PHE A 9 -1.00 4.79 -14.93
N GLU A 10 0.23 5.20 -14.64
CA GLU A 10 0.82 6.41 -15.20
C GLU A 10 1.54 6.10 -16.52
N ARG A 11 1.14 6.77 -17.60
CA ARG A 11 1.92 6.81 -18.83
C ARG A 11 2.86 8.02 -18.78
N ARG A 12 4.16 7.79 -18.62
CA ARG A 12 5.17 8.84 -18.62
C ARG A 12 5.62 9.22 -20.02
N ALA A 13 5.77 8.23 -20.89
CA ALA A 13 6.12 8.37 -22.30
C ALA A 13 5.58 7.16 -23.08
N ALA A 14 5.77 7.13 -24.38
CA ALA A 14 5.46 5.95 -25.19
C ALA A 14 6.35 4.78 -24.75
N GLY A 15 5.72 3.66 -24.36
CA GLY A 15 6.42 2.46 -23.86
C GLY A 15 7.00 2.59 -22.45
N LEU A 16 6.74 3.66 -21.71
CA LEU A 16 7.23 3.88 -20.35
C LEU A 16 6.07 4.15 -19.40
N TYR A 17 5.82 3.21 -18.51
CA TYR A 17 4.68 3.23 -17.59
C TYR A 17 5.13 2.99 -16.15
N HIS A 18 4.40 3.57 -15.19
CA HIS A 18 4.63 3.39 -13.77
C HIS A 18 3.33 3.07 -13.03
N ASN A 19 3.43 2.23 -12.01
CA ASN A 19 2.42 2.12 -10.97
C ASN A 19 2.63 3.30 -10.01
N THR A 20 1.68 4.21 -9.93
CA THR A 20 1.88 5.52 -9.29
C THR A 20 0.78 5.81 -8.28
N ALA A 21 1.15 6.13 -7.04
CA ALA A 21 0.25 6.76 -6.10
C ALA A 21 0.24 8.28 -6.32
N VAL A 22 -0.95 8.87 -6.31
CA VAL A 22 -1.15 10.31 -6.44
C VAL A 22 -1.85 10.81 -5.17
N VAL A 23 -1.36 11.89 -4.61
CA VAL A 23 -1.98 12.59 -3.49
C VAL A 23 -2.61 13.86 -4.01
N MET A 24 -3.91 13.97 -3.82
CA MET A 24 -4.69 15.14 -4.20
C MET A 24 -5.07 15.94 -2.97
N GLU A 25 -4.83 17.22 -3.02
CA GLU A 25 -5.18 18.18 -1.95
C GLU A 25 -6.70 18.44 -1.95
N LYS A 26 -7.19 19.00 -0.85
CA LYS A 26 -8.62 19.29 -0.60
C LYS A 26 -9.27 20.24 -1.62
N ASP A 27 -8.48 20.98 -2.37
CA ASP A 27 -8.92 21.86 -3.47
C ASP A 27 -8.89 21.17 -4.84
N GLY A 28 -8.47 19.89 -4.89
CA GLY A 28 -8.37 19.07 -6.10
C GLY A 28 -7.04 19.19 -6.84
N THR A 29 -6.11 20.00 -6.36
CA THR A 29 -4.75 20.06 -6.94
C THR A 29 -3.93 18.81 -6.54
N ILE A 30 -2.94 18.46 -7.34
CA ILE A 30 -2.00 17.37 -7.03
C ILE A 30 -0.95 17.91 -6.08
N ALA A 31 -0.98 17.43 -4.82
CA ALA A 31 0.05 17.73 -3.82
C ALA A 31 1.38 17.03 -4.15
N GLY A 32 1.31 15.81 -4.65
CA GLY A 32 2.48 15.06 -5.05
C GLY A 32 2.14 13.66 -5.58
N LYS A 33 3.19 12.94 -5.95
CA LYS A 33 3.07 11.54 -6.40
C LYS A 33 4.28 10.72 -5.98
N TYR A 34 4.04 9.42 -5.83
CA TYR A 34 5.05 8.40 -5.62
C TYR A 34 4.95 7.34 -6.72
N ARG A 35 6.07 6.97 -7.34
CA ARG A 35 6.14 5.86 -8.29
C ARG A 35 6.67 4.63 -7.59
N LYS A 36 5.90 3.54 -7.62
CA LYS A 36 6.25 2.26 -6.98
C LYS A 36 7.67 1.83 -7.34
N MET A 37 8.50 1.64 -6.33
CA MET A 37 9.92 1.29 -6.51
C MET A 37 10.12 -0.22 -6.70
N HIS A 38 9.40 -1.04 -5.92
CA HIS A 38 9.53 -2.48 -5.97
C HIS A 38 8.42 -3.07 -6.83
N ILE A 39 8.79 -3.53 -8.03
CA ILE A 39 7.86 -4.08 -9.01
C ILE A 39 7.94 -5.61 -8.97
N PRO A 40 6.86 -6.31 -8.55
CA PRO A 40 6.86 -7.77 -8.48
C PRO A 40 6.83 -8.43 -9.86
N ASP A 41 7.26 -9.68 -9.90
CA ASP A 41 7.26 -10.55 -11.07
C ASP A 41 6.94 -12.00 -10.66
N ASP A 42 6.06 -12.14 -9.70
CA ASP A 42 5.60 -13.42 -9.18
C ASP A 42 4.36 -13.92 -9.94
N PRO A 43 4.01 -15.20 -9.87
CA PRO A 43 2.76 -15.73 -10.42
C PRO A 43 1.57 -14.87 -10.03
N ALA A 44 0.73 -14.53 -11.00
CA ALA A 44 -0.40 -13.61 -10.90
C ALA A 44 -0.06 -12.12 -10.60
N TYR A 45 1.20 -11.78 -10.39
CA TYR A 45 1.66 -10.41 -10.16
C TYR A 45 2.77 -10.00 -11.15
N TYR A 46 2.59 -10.26 -12.43
CA TYR A 46 3.57 -9.95 -13.49
C TYR A 46 3.61 -8.45 -13.82
N GLU A 47 3.79 -7.61 -12.80
CA GLU A 47 3.80 -6.15 -12.96
C GLU A 47 4.98 -5.66 -13.80
N LYS A 48 6.10 -6.37 -13.83
CA LYS A 48 7.27 -6.01 -14.67
C LYS A 48 6.96 -6.00 -16.17
N PHE A 49 5.92 -6.71 -16.60
CA PHE A 49 5.48 -6.63 -17.98
C PHE A 49 4.97 -5.22 -18.36
N TYR A 50 4.41 -4.50 -17.41
CA TYR A 50 3.78 -3.21 -17.62
C TYR A 50 4.64 -2.05 -17.11
N PHE A 51 5.25 -2.20 -15.93
CA PHE A 51 5.78 -1.08 -15.17
C PHE A 51 7.31 -1.08 -15.06
N THR A 52 7.86 0.10 -15.26
CA THR A 52 9.24 0.42 -14.90
C THR A 52 9.29 0.80 -13.40
N PRO A 53 10.32 0.40 -12.65
CA PRO A 53 10.54 0.86 -11.27
C PRO A 53 10.48 2.39 -11.15
N GLY A 54 10.05 2.86 -9.99
CA GLY A 54 9.96 4.29 -9.70
C GLY A 54 11.31 4.99 -9.73
N ASP A 55 11.30 6.26 -10.06
CA ASP A 55 12.50 7.10 -10.22
C ASP A 55 12.39 8.43 -9.44
N LEU A 56 11.38 8.55 -8.58
CA LEU A 56 11.18 9.74 -7.75
C LEU A 56 11.83 9.64 -6.35
N GLY A 57 12.33 8.44 -5.98
CA GLY A 57 12.85 8.19 -4.65
C GLY A 57 11.74 8.04 -3.60
N PHE A 58 12.15 8.00 -2.32
CA PHE A 58 11.28 7.91 -1.17
C PHE A 58 11.19 9.26 -0.48
N HIS A 59 10.23 10.09 -0.91
CA HIS A 59 10.01 11.44 -0.36
C HIS A 59 8.57 11.57 0.13
N PRO A 60 8.36 11.98 1.39
CA PRO A 60 7.02 12.26 1.88
C PRO A 60 6.43 13.49 1.17
N ILE A 61 5.12 13.56 1.13
CA ILE A 61 4.34 14.57 0.42
C ILE A 61 3.67 15.47 1.44
N ASP A 62 3.93 16.78 1.35
CA ASP A 62 3.29 17.78 2.20
C ASP A 62 1.85 18.01 1.76
N THR A 63 0.93 17.98 2.74
CA THR A 63 -0.49 18.21 2.53
C THR A 63 -1.09 19.06 3.64
N SER A 64 -2.33 19.51 3.46
CA SER A 64 -3.06 20.27 4.51
C SER A 64 -3.41 19.44 5.75
N VAL A 65 -3.25 18.11 5.69
CA VAL A 65 -3.55 17.21 6.83
C VAL A 65 -2.29 16.61 7.47
N GLY A 66 -1.10 16.95 6.98
CA GLY A 66 0.18 16.47 7.48
C GLY A 66 1.10 16.00 6.35
N ARG A 67 2.26 15.53 6.72
CA ARG A 67 3.30 15.05 5.80
C ARG A 67 3.20 13.55 5.61
N LEU A 68 2.72 13.12 4.44
CA LEU A 68 2.35 11.74 4.15
C LEU A 68 3.47 10.97 3.46
N GLY A 69 3.89 9.85 4.04
CA GLY A 69 4.78 8.87 3.43
C GLY A 69 3.96 7.85 2.64
N VAL A 70 3.83 8.04 1.33
CA VAL A 70 3.02 7.15 0.49
C VAL A 70 3.90 6.21 -0.30
N GLN A 71 3.61 4.91 -0.22
CA GLN A 71 4.27 3.84 -0.97
C GLN A 71 3.20 2.89 -1.51
N VAL A 72 3.54 1.92 -2.38
CA VAL A 72 2.54 1.09 -3.04
C VAL A 72 2.84 -0.40 -2.87
N CYS A 73 1.88 -1.13 -2.30
CA CYS A 73 1.78 -2.59 -2.32
C CYS A 73 3.09 -3.29 -1.91
N TRP A 74 3.83 -3.89 -2.85
CA TRP A 74 5.03 -4.67 -2.57
C TRP A 74 6.14 -3.89 -1.84
N ASP A 75 6.15 -2.55 -1.93
CA ASP A 75 7.03 -1.70 -1.12
C ASP A 75 6.88 -1.96 0.40
N GLN A 76 5.72 -2.48 0.83
CA GLN A 76 5.43 -2.83 2.23
C GLN A 76 6.41 -3.84 2.84
N TRP A 77 7.03 -4.69 2.03
CA TRP A 77 7.95 -5.72 2.49
C TRP A 77 9.37 -5.20 2.76
N TYR A 78 9.68 -3.99 2.30
CA TYR A 78 11.01 -3.38 2.34
C TYR A 78 11.07 -2.27 3.38
N PRO A 79 11.78 -2.47 4.53
CA PRO A 79 11.82 -1.49 5.60
C PRO A 79 12.55 -0.20 5.24
N GLU A 80 13.39 -0.23 4.21
CA GLU A 80 14.19 0.92 3.76
C GLU A 80 13.31 2.11 3.36
N GLY A 81 12.23 1.85 2.61
CA GLY A 81 11.31 2.90 2.16
C GLY A 81 10.63 3.60 3.33
N ALA A 82 10.08 2.83 4.28
CA ALA A 82 9.46 3.37 5.49
C ALA A 82 10.44 4.21 6.32
N ARG A 83 11.68 3.72 6.48
CA ARG A 83 12.73 4.44 7.22
C ARG A 83 13.13 5.74 6.53
N LEU A 84 13.29 5.74 5.21
CA LEU A 84 13.66 6.93 4.44
C LEU A 84 12.56 7.99 4.48
N MET A 85 11.27 7.59 4.42
CA MET A 85 10.14 8.49 4.60
C MET A 85 10.13 9.11 6.00
N ALA A 86 10.32 8.29 7.04
CA ALA A 86 10.35 8.75 8.44
C ALA A 86 11.49 9.74 8.70
N LEU A 87 12.71 9.45 8.22
CA LEU A 87 13.86 10.32 8.36
C LEU A 87 13.69 11.68 7.68
N GLN A 88 12.81 11.76 6.68
CA GLN A 88 12.45 13.00 5.99
C GLN A 88 11.21 13.67 6.58
N GLY A 89 10.73 13.21 7.73
CA GLY A 89 9.65 13.83 8.49
C GLY A 89 8.25 13.41 8.07
N ALA A 90 8.06 12.23 7.49
CA ALA A 90 6.71 11.67 7.35
C ALA A 90 6.06 11.54 8.72
N GLU A 91 4.77 11.87 8.81
CA GLU A 91 3.96 11.78 10.03
C GLU A 91 3.01 10.58 9.99
N LEU A 92 2.78 10.02 8.80
CA LEU A 92 1.90 8.90 8.55
C LEU A 92 2.41 8.12 7.33
N LEU A 93 2.42 6.77 7.40
CA LEU A 93 2.71 5.91 6.26
C LEU A 93 1.41 5.35 5.68
N ILE A 94 1.25 5.41 4.35
CA ILE A 94 0.05 4.95 3.65
C ILE A 94 0.44 4.02 2.50
N TYR A 95 -0.21 2.85 2.43
CA TYR A 95 0.05 1.82 1.43
C TYR A 95 -1.24 1.37 0.72
N PRO A 96 -1.59 1.96 -0.44
CA PRO A 96 -2.58 1.35 -1.33
C PRO A 96 -2.04 0.01 -1.84
N THR A 97 -2.86 -1.04 -1.78
CA THR A 97 -2.41 -2.42 -1.97
C THR A 97 -3.45 -3.26 -2.71
N ALA A 98 -2.98 -4.23 -3.49
CA ALA A 98 -3.76 -5.32 -4.04
C ALA A 98 -2.95 -6.62 -3.89
N ILE A 99 -3.09 -7.29 -2.74
CA ILE A 99 -2.41 -8.55 -2.43
C ILE A 99 -3.43 -9.61 -1.97
N GLY A 100 -3.20 -10.84 -2.38
CA GLY A 100 -4.07 -11.96 -2.09
C GLY A 100 -3.31 -13.27 -2.00
N TYR A 101 -4.07 -14.36 -1.94
CA TYR A 101 -3.55 -15.70 -1.80
C TYR A 101 -3.13 -16.29 -3.15
N GLU A 102 -2.05 -17.04 -3.14
CA GLU A 102 -1.78 -18.04 -4.18
C GLU A 102 -2.83 -19.14 -4.09
N SER A 103 -3.52 -19.43 -5.19
CA SER A 103 -4.65 -20.36 -5.19
C SER A 103 -4.26 -21.82 -4.85
N SER A 104 -2.97 -22.16 -4.99
CA SER A 104 -2.39 -23.46 -4.66
C SER A 104 -1.99 -23.62 -3.19
N ASP A 105 -1.92 -22.52 -2.44
CA ASP A 105 -1.47 -22.55 -1.04
C ASP A 105 -2.52 -23.19 -0.12
N LEU A 106 -2.01 -23.98 0.83
CA LEU A 106 -2.84 -24.51 1.91
C LEU A 106 -3.36 -23.39 2.82
N PRO A 107 -4.53 -23.54 3.46
CA PRO A 107 -5.10 -22.50 4.33
C PRO A 107 -4.16 -22.02 5.44
N GLU A 108 -3.32 -22.89 5.98
CA GLU A 108 -2.32 -22.55 6.99
C GLU A 108 -1.22 -21.66 6.44
N GLU A 109 -0.80 -21.89 5.18
CA GLU A 109 0.17 -21.04 4.49
C GLU A 109 -0.42 -19.69 4.16
N GLN A 110 -1.64 -19.65 3.67
CA GLN A 110 -2.37 -18.41 3.41
C GLN A 110 -2.44 -17.52 4.67
N GLU A 111 -2.73 -18.12 5.83
CA GLU A 111 -2.77 -17.37 7.09
C GLU A 111 -1.39 -16.87 7.49
N ARG A 112 -0.32 -17.68 7.35
CA ARG A 112 1.06 -17.26 7.62
C ARG A 112 1.49 -16.08 6.76
N GLN A 113 1.17 -16.10 5.47
CA GLN A 113 1.49 -15.01 4.53
C GLN A 113 0.80 -13.71 4.94
N ARG A 114 -0.49 -13.78 5.27
CA ARG A 114 -1.28 -12.63 5.69
C ARG A 114 -0.76 -12.04 7.03
N GLU A 115 -0.41 -12.91 7.97
CA GLU A 115 0.18 -12.46 9.24
C GLU A 115 1.59 -11.88 9.05
N ALA A 116 2.41 -12.44 8.16
CA ALA A 116 3.71 -11.88 7.82
C ALA A 116 3.57 -10.48 7.21
N TRP A 117 2.63 -10.30 6.26
CA TRP A 117 2.32 -9.01 5.65
C TRP A 117 1.87 -7.97 6.69
N THR A 118 1.02 -8.36 7.62
CA THR A 118 0.57 -7.48 8.71
C THR A 118 1.72 -7.14 9.66
N THR A 119 2.53 -8.14 10.01
CA THR A 119 3.63 -8.01 10.98
C THR A 119 4.72 -7.07 10.48
N VAL A 120 5.15 -7.17 9.21
CA VAL A 120 6.19 -6.31 8.67
C VAL A 120 5.78 -4.83 8.70
N GLN A 121 4.54 -4.51 8.39
CA GLN A 121 4.04 -3.14 8.39
C GLN A 121 3.86 -2.59 9.81
N ARG A 122 3.40 -3.39 10.76
CA ARG A 122 3.42 -3.04 12.19
C ARG A 122 4.86 -2.81 12.67
N GLY A 123 5.80 -3.60 12.16
CA GLY A 123 7.23 -3.37 12.39
C GLY A 123 7.69 -2.00 11.87
N HIS A 124 7.20 -1.53 10.73
CA HIS A 124 7.49 -0.17 10.24
C HIS A 124 6.93 0.90 11.19
N ALA A 125 5.71 0.70 11.70
CA ALA A 125 5.12 1.62 12.67
C ALA A 125 6.00 1.74 13.93
N VAL A 126 6.33 0.62 14.55
CA VAL A 126 7.14 0.55 15.78
C VAL A 126 8.55 1.10 15.56
N ALA A 127 9.21 0.67 14.46
CA ALA A 127 10.59 1.05 14.19
C ALA A 127 10.78 2.54 13.87
N ASN A 128 9.72 3.22 13.44
CA ASN A 128 9.76 4.62 13.04
C ASN A 128 8.92 5.54 13.96
N GLY A 129 8.14 4.98 14.88
CA GLY A 129 7.26 5.74 15.75
C GLY A 129 6.13 6.47 15.01
N LEU A 130 5.64 5.89 13.91
CA LEU A 130 4.64 6.48 13.01
C LEU A 130 3.43 5.57 12.85
N PRO A 131 2.19 6.12 12.75
CA PRO A 131 1.05 5.33 12.34
C PRO A 131 1.21 4.80 10.92
N VAL A 132 0.56 3.66 10.65
CA VAL A 132 0.54 3.03 9.32
C VAL A 132 -0.90 2.73 8.91
N ILE A 133 -1.26 3.07 7.69
CA ILE A 133 -2.50 2.71 7.02
C ILE A 133 -2.18 1.80 5.84
N ALA A 134 -2.64 0.55 5.89
CA ALA A 134 -2.57 -0.39 4.78
C ALA A 134 -3.98 -0.63 4.24
N VAL A 135 -4.24 -0.17 3.02
CA VAL A 135 -5.54 -0.34 2.36
C VAL A 135 -5.40 -1.42 1.30
N ASN A 136 -6.05 -2.56 1.53
CA ASN A 136 -5.96 -3.69 0.62
C ASN A 136 -7.30 -3.97 -0.07
N ARG A 137 -7.20 -4.44 -1.30
CA ARG A 137 -8.33 -4.95 -2.08
C ARG A 137 -8.91 -6.23 -1.44
N THR A 138 -10.20 -6.45 -1.60
CA THR A 138 -10.92 -7.67 -1.26
C THR A 138 -11.62 -8.25 -2.48
N GLY A 139 -12.12 -9.50 -2.39
CA GLY A 139 -12.84 -10.18 -3.43
C GLY A 139 -11.94 -11.00 -4.37
N HIS A 140 -12.57 -11.62 -5.36
CA HIS A 140 -11.90 -12.48 -6.32
C HIS A 140 -11.82 -11.81 -7.70
N GLU A 141 -10.65 -11.89 -8.33
CA GLU A 141 -10.44 -11.49 -9.71
C GLU A 141 -10.07 -12.73 -10.54
N PRO A 142 -10.92 -13.13 -11.50
CA PRO A 142 -10.64 -14.28 -12.33
C PRO A 142 -9.50 -13.98 -13.31
N ASP A 143 -8.70 -15.00 -13.61
CA ASP A 143 -7.71 -14.91 -14.68
C ASP A 143 -8.40 -14.95 -16.05
N PRO A 144 -8.35 -13.86 -16.85
CA PRO A 144 -9.01 -13.81 -18.14
C PRO A 144 -8.42 -14.80 -19.17
N SER A 145 -7.18 -15.28 -18.95
CA SER A 145 -6.58 -16.32 -19.80
C SER A 145 -7.08 -17.72 -19.49
N GLY A 146 -7.69 -17.93 -18.33
CA GLY A 146 -8.14 -19.24 -17.85
C GLY A 146 -7.02 -20.23 -17.51
N GLN A 147 -5.77 -19.77 -17.42
CA GLN A 147 -4.64 -20.64 -17.09
C GLN A 147 -4.50 -20.85 -15.57
N THR A 148 -5.04 -19.93 -14.78
CA THR A 148 -5.08 -20.02 -13.31
C THR A 148 -6.49 -19.76 -12.79
N ASN A 149 -6.68 -19.95 -11.49
CA ASN A 149 -7.95 -19.63 -10.84
C ASN A 149 -8.12 -18.11 -10.57
N GLY A 150 -7.15 -17.29 -10.97
CA GLY A 150 -7.11 -15.87 -10.63
C GLY A 150 -6.60 -15.62 -9.21
N ILE A 151 -6.92 -14.45 -8.66
CA ILE A 151 -6.44 -14.00 -7.34
C ILE A 151 -7.63 -13.84 -6.39
N GLN A 152 -7.55 -14.46 -5.21
CA GLN A 152 -8.39 -14.14 -4.08
C GLN A 152 -7.67 -13.14 -3.19
N PHE A 153 -8.05 -11.86 -3.29
CA PHE A 153 -7.50 -10.81 -2.43
C PHE A 153 -7.97 -11.02 -0.98
N TRP A 154 -7.08 -10.85 -0.02
CA TRP A 154 -7.38 -11.16 1.37
C TRP A 154 -7.89 -10.00 2.22
N GLY A 155 -8.25 -8.86 1.61
CA GLY A 155 -8.78 -7.71 2.33
C GLY A 155 -7.88 -7.34 3.51
N SER A 156 -8.43 -7.42 4.71
CA SER A 156 -7.68 -7.19 5.95
C SER A 156 -7.00 -5.83 6.02
N THR A 157 -7.58 -4.82 5.35
CA THR A 157 -7.19 -3.40 5.53
C THR A 157 -7.04 -3.11 7.01
N PHE A 158 -5.99 -2.37 7.40
CA PHE A 158 -5.81 -2.01 8.79
C PHE A 158 -5.19 -0.63 8.96
N VAL A 159 -5.41 -0.10 10.16
CA VAL A 159 -4.72 1.08 10.69
C VAL A 159 -4.04 0.66 11.98
N CYS A 160 -2.76 0.95 12.12
CA CYS A 160 -2.06 0.78 13.39
C CYS A 160 -1.39 2.07 13.84
N GLY A 161 -1.32 2.24 15.15
CA GLY A 161 -0.62 3.33 15.80
C GLY A 161 0.89 3.10 15.88
N PRO A 162 1.64 4.07 16.41
CA PRO A 162 3.11 4.07 16.39
C PRO A 162 3.76 2.99 17.27
N GLN A 163 3.00 2.32 18.14
CA GLN A 163 3.48 1.16 18.90
C GLN A 163 3.05 -0.18 18.27
N GLY A 164 2.52 -0.13 17.04
CA GLY A 164 2.05 -1.30 16.31
C GLY A 164 0.70 -1.84 16.79
N GLU A 165 0.02 -1.14 17.70
CA GLU A 165 -1.33 -1.45 18.14
C GLU A 165 -2.33 -1.24 17.00
N PHE A 166 -3.32 -2.12 16.88
CA PHE A 166 -4.38 -1.93 15.92
C PHE A 166 -5.37 -0.88 16.39
N LEU A 167 -5.53 0.17 15.59
CA LEU A 167 -6.63 1.13 15.72
C LEU A 167 -7.87 0.63 14.97
N TYR A 168 -7.66 -0.11 13.88
CA TYR A 168 -8.71 -0.75 13.09
C TYR A 168 -8.19 -1.97 12.32
N ARG A 169 -9.06 -2.96 12.11
CA ARG A 169 -8.85 -4.08 11.18
C ARG A 169 -10.15 -4.38 10.45
N ALA A 170 -10.14 -4.35 9.14
CA ALA A 170 -11.26 -4.75 8.29
C ALA A 170 -11.38 -6.28 8.19
N PRO A 171 -12.57 -6.80 7.90
CA PRO A 171 -12.77 -8.18 7.48
C PRO A 171 -11.92 -8.58 6.26
N LYS A 172 -11.77 -9.88 6.03
CA LYS A 172 -11.00 -10.41 4.90
C LYS A 172 -11.76 -10.30 3.57
N ASP A 173 -13.06 -10.39 3.61
CA ASP A 173 -13.95 -10.72 2.48
C ASP A 173 -15.14 -9.75 2.33
N GLU A 174 -15.08 -8.61 3.01
CA GLU A 174 -16.12 -7.59 2.95
C GLU A 174 -15.57 -6.27 2.42
N GLU A 175 -16.36 -5.61 1.57
CA GLU A 175 -16.11 -4.22 1.20
C GLU A 175 -16.63 -3.31 2.32
N VAL A 176 -15.76 -2.46 2.87
CA VAL A 176 -16.10 -1.57 3.98
C VAL A 176 -15.62 -0.15 3.71
N VAL A 177 -16.32 0.81 4.30
CA VAL A 177 -15.91 2.21 4.40
C VAL A 177 -15.91 2.58 5.88
N GLU A 178 -14.75 2.98 6.38
CA GLU A 178 -14.58 3.31 7.80
C GLU A 178 -13.92 4.67 7.99
N VAL A 179 -14.23 5.30 9.11
CA VAL A 179 -13.60 6.56 9.54
C VAL A 179 -12.87 6.29 10.84
N ILE A 180 -11.55 6.47 10.80
CA ILE A 180 -10.66 6.17 11.92
C ILE A 180 -9.90 7.43 12.32
N ASP A 181 -9.96 7.77 13.61
CA ASP A 181 -9.14 8.84 14.17
C ASP A 181 -7.69 8.35 14.35
N VAL A 182 -6.76 9.10 13.78
CA VAL A 182 -5.32 8.82 13.88
C VAL A 182 -4.60 10.02 14.49
N ASP A 183 -3.99 9.83 15.64
CA ASP A 183 -3.13 10.85 16.26
C ASP A 183 -1.74 10.83 15.59
N MET A 184 -1.43 11.87 14.84
CA MET A 184 -0.14 12.04 14.15
C MET A 184 0.88 12.83 14.96
N GLN A 185 0.55 13.26 16.19
CA GLN A 185 1.44 14.08 17.03
C GLN A 185 2.22 13.27 18.07
N ARG A 186 2.15 11.95 18.03
CA ARG A 186 2.83 11.06 18.97
C ARG A 186 4.02 10.39 18.36
#